data_3025509409a754136726a608037650b9
#
_entry.id   3025509409a754136726a608037650b9
#
_cell.length_a   1.000
_cell.length_b   1.000
_cell.length_c   1.000
_cell.angle_alpha   90.00
_cell.angle_beta   90.00
_cell.angle_gamma   90.00
#
_symmetry.space_group_name_H-M   'P 1'
#
loop_
_entity.id
_entity.type
_entity.pdbx_description
1 polymer ?
#
loop_
_entity_poly.entity_id
_entity_poly.type
_entity_poly.pdbx_seq_one_letter_code
_entity_poly.pdbx_strand_id
1 'polypeptide(L)'
;MRFTEQLRQQAAAVREQVFHHPFVTGIGDGTLPLAAFRYYMCQDYVFLVDYCRVLALAVAKADDLETMGRFAALLHATLHTEMALHRDFAAQFGISAVSYTHLTLPTKRIV
;
A
#
# COMPACT_ATOMS: atom_id res chain seq x y z
N MET A 1 14.61 25.20 -4.72
CA MET A 1 14.43 23.75 -4.54
C MET A 1 12.93 23.44 -4.52
N ARG A 2 12.53 22.43 -5.26
CA ARG A 2 11.13 22.03 -5.29
C ARG A 2 10.71 21.45 -3.95
N PHE A 3 9.45 21.59 -3.61
CA PHE A 3 8.88 21.05 -2.35
C PHE A 3 9.12 19.53 -2.24
N THR A 4 8.94 18.79 -3.33
CA THR A 4 9.20 17.35 -3.34
C THR A 4 10.65 16.99 -3.07
N GLU A 5 11.59 17.81 -3.52
CA GLU A 5 13.02 17.62 -3.23
C GLU A 5 13.33 17.87 -1.77
N GLN A 6 12.70 18.88 -1.18
CA GLN A 6 12.83 19.15 0.27
C GLN A 6 12.32 17.96 1.09
N LEU A 7 11.17 17.40 0.70
CA LEU A 7 10.63 16.20 1.37
C LEU A 7 11.60 15.02 1.29
N ARG A 8 12.18 14.79 0.13
CA ARG A 8 13.16 13.70 -0.05
C ARG A 8 14.38 13.90 0.84
N GLN A 9 14.90 15.12 0.91
CA GLN A 9 16.05 15.40 1.75
C GLN A 9 15.76 15.20 3.24
N GLN A 10 14.60 15.66 3.69
CA GLN A 10 14.20 15.48 5.08
C GLN A 10 13.95 14.01 5.44
N ALA A 11 13.52 13.22 4.49
CA ALA A 11 13.25 11.80 4.67
C ALA A 11 14.45 10.91 4.35
N ALA A 12 15.60 11.45 4.01
CA ALA A 12 16.75 10.68 3.50
C ALA A 12 17.17 9.56 4.44
N ALA A 13 17.28 9.82 5.74
CA ALA A 13 17.70 8.81 6.72
C ALA A 13 16.69 7.65 6.81
N VAL A 14 15.39 7.96 6.80
CA VAL A 14 14.34 6.95 6.83
C VAL A 14 14.34 6.13 5.54
N ARG A 15 14.53 6.78 4.39
CA ARG A 15 14.59 6.09 3.09
C ARG A 15 15.76 5.12 3.03
N GLU A 16 16.92 5.49 3.57
CA GLU A 16 18.07 4.57 3.66
C GLU A 16 17.74 3.34 4.48
N GLN A 17 17.07 3.51 5.61
CA GLN A 17 16.64 2.38 6.43
C GLN A 17 15.67 1.47 5.69
N VAL A 18 14.75 2.03 4.90
CA VAL A 18 13.81 1.26 4.09
C VAL A 18 14.55 0.45 3.03
N PHE A 19 15.45 1.08 2.29
CA PHE A 19 16.17 0.42 1.19
C PHE A 19 17.09 -0.70 1.68
N HIS A 20 17.59 -0.62 2.89
CA HIS A 20 18.46 -1.66 3.48
C HIS A 20 17.74 -2.60 4.42
N HIS A 21 16.43 -2.47 4.54
CA HIS A 21 15.64 -3.37 5.37
C HIS A 21 15.70 -4.80 4.82
N PRO A 22 15.88 -5.83 5.67
CA PRO A 22 15.98 -7.22 5.21
C PRO A 22 14.82 -7.71 4.35
N PHE A 23 13.63 -7.20 4.56
CA PHE A 23 12.48 -7.52 3.73
C PHE A 23 12.71 -7.07 2.29
N VAL A 24 13.14 -5.83 2.09
CA VAL A 24 13.37 -5.25 0.76
C VAL A 24 14.52 -5.96 0.07
N THR A 25 15.64 -6.14 0.75
CA THR A 25 16.79 -6.84 0.17
C THR A 25 16.48 -8.32 -0.09
N GLY A 26 15.70 -8.96 0.75
CA GLY A 26 15.27 -10.35 0.58
C GLY A 26 14.38 -10.56 -0.63
N ILE A 27 13.50 -9.61 -0.94
CA ILE A 27 12.73 -9.64 -2.18
C ILE A 27 13.68 -9.51 -3.38
N GLY A 28 14.62 -8.56 -3.32
CA GLY A 28 15.52 -8.27 -4.42
C GLY A 28 16.45 -9.44 -4.78
N ASP A 29 16.90 -10.18 -3.80
CA ASP A 29 17.82 -11.32 -4.01
C ASP A 29 17.14 -12.69 -3.95
N GLY A 30 15.83 -12.74 -3.73
CA GLY A 30 15.08 -13.98 -3.73
C GLY A 30 15.23 -14.82 -2.45
N THR A 31 15.73 -14.24 -1.37
CA THR A 31 15.98 -14.97 -0.11
C THR A 31 14.89 -14.78 0.93
N LEU A 32 13.90 -13.92 0.67
CA LEU A 32 12.82 -13.67 1.64
C LEU A 32 12.04 -14.96 1.92
N PRO A 33 11.86 -15.35 3.20
CA PRO A 33 11.04 -16.51 3.53
C PRO A 33 9.59 -16.35 3.04
N LEU A 34 9.01 -17.43 2.52
CA LEU A 34 7.64 -17.41 1.99
C LEU A 34 6.62 -16.99 3.05
N ALA A 35 6.82 -17.39 4.30
CA ALA A 35 5.92 -17.01 5.40
C ALA A 35 5.92 -15.49 5.61
N ALA A 36 7.09 -14.84 5.50
CA ALA A 36 7.19 -13.39 5.60
C ALA A 36 6.47 -12.69 4.44
N PHE A 37 6.60 -13.23 3.23
CA PHE A 37 5.92 -12.69 2.07
C PHE A 37 4.40 -12.83 2.17
N ARG A 38 3.91 -13.96 2.65
CA ARG A 38 2.47 -14.17 2.90
C ARG A 38 1.92 -13.19 3.91
N TYR A 39 2.65 -12.96 4.99
CA TYR A 39 2.26 -11.98 6.01
C TYR A 39 2.18 -10.58 5.40
N TYR A 40 3.18 -10.21 4.61
CA TYR A 40 3.20 -8.93 3.90
C TYR A 40 1.98 -8.79 2.98
N MET A 41 1.66 -9.82 2.19
CA MET A 41 0.52 -9.78 1.28
C MET A 41 -0.78 -9.51 2.01
N CYS A 42 -0.98 -10.13 3.16
CA CYS A 42 -2.17 -9.91 3.96
C CYS A 42 -2.24 -8.47 4.49
N GLN A 43 -1.12 -7.96 5.01
CA GLN A 43 -1.05 -6.58 5.52
C GLN A 43 -1.24 -5.56 4.40
N ASP A 44 -0.67 -5.82 3.23
CA ASP A 44 -0.79 -4.94 2.08
C ASP A 44 -2.23 -4.86 1.58
N TYR A 45 -2.96 -5.98 1.61
CA TYR A 45 -4.38 -5.96 1.26
C TYR A 45 -5.17 -5.03 2.18
N VAL A 46 -4.96 -5.14 3.49
CA VAL A 46 -5.63 -4.27 4.47
C VAL A 46 -5.25 -2.82 4.25
N PHE A 47 -3.97 -2.56 3.98
CA PHE A 47 -3.49 -1.22 3.64
C PHE A 47 -4.18 -0.67 2.40
N LEU A 48 -4.29 -1.45 1.33
CA LEU A 48 -4.92 -1.01 0.09
C LEU A 48 -6.39 -0.64 0.28
N VAL A 49 -7.12 -1.38 1.10
CA VAL A 49 -8.51 -1.03 1.41
C VAL A 49 -8.59 0.35 2.06
N ASP A 50 -7.73 0.62 3.05
CA ASP A 50 -7.71 1.93 3.70
C ASP A 50 -7.19 3.03 2.77
N TYR A 51 -6.24 2.71 1.91
CA TYR A 51 -5.74 3.63 0.88
C TYR A 51 -6.87 4.05 -0.06
N CYS A 52 -7.72 3.11 -0.47
CA CYS A 52 -8.90 3.44 -1.28
C CYS A 52 -9.84 4.41 -0.57
N ARG A 53 -10.03 4.24 0.74
CA ARG A 53 -10.85 5.17 1.52
C ARG A 53 -10.23 6.57 1.56
N VAL A 54 -8.92 6.66 1.72
CA VAL A 54 -8.20 7.94 1.68
C VAL A 54 -8.37 8.61 0.32
N LEU A 55 -8.25 7.85 -0.77
CA LEU A 55 -8.46 8.38 -2.11
C LEU A 55 -9.89 8.88 -2.31
N ALA A 56 -10.88 8.17 -1.79
CA ALA A 56 -12.27 8.60 -1.84
C ALA A 56 -12.49 9.92 -1.10
N LEU A 57 -11.85 10.08 0.06
CA LEU A 57 -11.88 11.34 0.79
C LEU A 57 -11.19 12.47 0.02
N ALA A 58 -10.09 12.17 -0.66
CA ALA A 58 -9.41 13.15 -1.50
C ALA A 58 -10.29 13.61 -2.66
N VAL A 59 -11.05 12.69 -3.27
CA VAL A 59 -12.05 13.03 -4.29
C VAL A 59 -13.07 14.00 -3.73
N ALA A 60 -13.62 13.68 -2.53
CA ALA A 60 -14.65 14.50 -1.91
C ALA A 60 -14.15 15.91 -1.52
N LYS A 61 -12.85 16.01 -1.20
CA LYS A 61 -12.27 17.27 -0.72
C LYS A 61 -11.53 18.07 -1.79
N ALA A 62 -11.43 17.57 -3.00
CA ALA A 62 -10.73 18.28 -4.07
C ALA A 62 -11.42 19.59 -4.41
N ASP A 63 -10.63 20.66 -4.60
CA ASP A 63 -11.15 22.01 -4.82
C ASP A 63 -11.66 22.21 -6.24
N ASP A 64 -11.19 21.43 -7.20
CA ASP A 64 -11.55 21.59 -8.61
C ASP A 64 -11.84 20.23 -9.26
N LEU A 65 -12.54 20.27 -10.40
CA LEU A 65 -12.95 19.06 -11.11
C LEU A 65 -11.77 18.26 -11.68
N GLU A 66 -10.73 18.96 -12.11
CA GLU A 66 -9.55 18.28 -12.65
C GLU A 66 -8.86 17.44 -11.58
N THR A 67 -8.59 18.03 -10.43
CA THR A 67 -7.98 17.31 -9.29
C THR A 67 -8.88 16.19 -8.80
N MET A 68 -10.18 16.47 -8.70
CA MET A 68 -11.18 15.45 -8.32
C MET A 68 -11.12 14.26 -9.29
N GLY A 69 -11.10 14.54 -10.60
CA GLY A 69 -11.03 13.49 -11.61
C GLY A 69 -9.76 12.66 -11.54
N ARG A 70 -8.62 13.28 -11.24
CA ARG A 70 -7.34 12.57 -11.08
C ARG A 70 -7.36 11.61 -9.89
N PHE A 71 -7.87 12.06 -8.75
CA PHE A 71 -8.03 11.18 -7.58
C PHE A 71 -9.04 10.08 -7.83
N ALA A 72 -10.15 10.39 -8.52
CA ALA A 72 -11.14 9.37 -8.88
C ALA A 72 -10.56 8.30 -9.81
N ALA A 73 -9.73 8.70 -10.79
CA ALA A 73 -9.06 7.76 -11.67
C ALA A 73 -8.07 6.86 -10.91
N LEU A 74 -7.33 7.44 -9.98
CA LEU A 74 -6.41 6.68 -9.15
C LEU A 74 -7.15 5.69 -8.24
N LEU A 75 -8.27 6.12 -7.65
CA LEU A 75 -9.14 5.25 -6.86
C LEU A 75 -9.66 4.09 -7.70
N HIS A 76 -10.15 4.37 -8.90
CA HIS A 76 -10.65 3.35 -9.82
C HIS A 76 -9.55 2.34 -10.17
N ALA A 77 -8.35 2.81 -10.52
CA ALA A 77 -7.23 1.95 -10.84
C ALA A 77 -6.83 1.06 -9.65
N THR A 78 -6.80 1.62 -8.44
CA THR A 78 -6.47 0.86 -7.24
C THR A 78 -7.50 -0.24 -6.98
N LEU A 79 -8.80 0.09 -7.04
CA LEU A 79 -9.88 -0.87 -6.78
C LEU A 79 -9.93 -1.99 -7.81
N HIS A 80 -9.68 -1.69 -9.08
CA HIS A 80 -9.94 -2.65 -10.17
C HIS A 80 -8.67 -3.33 -10.68
N THR A 81 -7.51 -2.71 -10.56
CA THR A 81 -6.26 -3.27 -11.06
C THR A 81 -5.41 -3.83 -9.92
N GLU A 82 -5.04 -3.01 -8.97
CA GLU A 82 -4.14 -3.43 -7.89
C GLU A 82 -4.80 -4.46 -6.98
N MET A 83 -6.06 -4.26 -6.63
CA MET A 83 -6.78 -5.19 -5.76
C MET A 83 -7.02 -6.53 -6.46
N ALA A 84 -7.29 -6.52 -7.76
CA ALA A 84 -7.44 -7.75 -8.53
C ALA A 84 -6.12 -8.53 -8.59
N LEU A 85 -5.02 -7.84 -8.89
CA LEU A 85 -3.68 -8.44 -8.91
C LEU A 85 -3.33 -9.01 -7.54
N HIS A 86 -3.64 -8.29 -6.48
CA HIS A 86 -3.40 -8.74 -5.11
C HIS A 86 -4.16 -10.02 -4.80
N ARG A 87 -5.43 -10.11 -5.20
CA ARG A 87 -6.24 -11.32 -4.99
C ARG A 87 -5.68 -12.51 -5.76
N ASP A 88 -5.18 -12.29 -6.98
CA ASP A 88 -4.57 -13.35 -7.78
C ASP A 88 -3.31 -13.89 -7.11
N PHE A 89 -2.45 -13.02 -6.61
CA PHE A 89 -1.27 -13.43 -5.84
C PHE A 89 -1.65 -14.16 -4.57
N ALA A 90 -2.64 -13.66 -3.85
CA ALA A 90 -3.10 -14.28 -2.61
C ALA A 90 -3.60 -15.72 -2.86
N ALA A 91 -4.34 -15.93 -3.94
CA ALA A 91 -4.81 -17.27 -4.32
C ALA A 91 -3.63 -18.21 -4.61
N GLN A 92 -2.59 -17.74 -5.29
CA GLN A 92 -1.39 -18.53 -5.58
C GLN A 92 -0.64 -18.97 -4.31
N PHE A 93 -0.69 -18.13 -3.26
CA PHE A 93 -0.02 -18.42 -1.99
C PHE A 93 -0.93 -19.09 -0.97
N GLY A 94 -2.15 -19.49 -1.36
CA GLY A 94 -3.08 -20.16 -0.48
C GLY A 94 -3.69 -19.26 0.60
N ILE A 95 -3.72 -17.95 0.38
CA ILE A 95 -4.30 -16.99 1.29
C ILE A 95 -5.79 -16.84 0.95
N SER A 96 -6.66 -17.17 1.92
CA SER A 96 -8.11 -17.04 1.74
C SER A 96 -8.60 -15.66 2.22
N ALA A 97 -9.82 -15.30 1.78
CA ALA A 97 -10.46 -14.07 2.24
C ALA A 97 -10.62 -14.03 3.77
N VAL A 98 -10.77 -15.17 4.41
CA VAL A 98 -10.88 -15.27 5.87
C VAL A 98 -9.61 -14.78 6.56
N SER A 99 -8.44 -15.01 5.97
CA SER A 99 -7.16 -14.57 6.53
C SER A 99 -7.08 -13.06 6.67
N TYR A 100 -7.79 -12.30 5.84
CA TYR A 100 -7.78 -10.85 5.90
C TYR A 100 -8.67 -10.27 6.99
N THR A 101 -9.70 -11.01 7.41
CA THR A 101 -10.66 -10.50 8.42
C THR A 101 -10.05 -10.38 9.80
N HIS A 102 -8.97 -11.10 10.06
CA HIS A 102 -8.28 -11.09 11.35
C HIS A 102 -7.16 -10.06 11.42
N LEU A 103 -6.89 -9.34 10.30
CA LEU A 103 -5.81 -8.38 10.22
C LEU A 103 -6.35 -6.97 10.45
N THR A 104 -5.62 -6.20 11.24
CA THR A 104 -5.88 -4.79 11.43
C THR A 104 -4.59 -4.02 11.31
N LEU A 105 -4.65 -2.85 10.66
CA LEU A 105 -3.53 -1.93 10.67
C LEU A 105 -3.44 -1.25 12.04
N PRO A 106 -2.22 -0.94 12.53
CA PRO A 106 -2.06 -0.24 13.80
C PRO A 106 -2.85 1.06 13.88
N THR A 107 -2.98 1.76 12.75
CA THR A 107 -3.72 3.02 12.66
C THR A 107 -5.21 2.87 12.96
N LYS A 108 -5.80 1.70 12.78
CA LYS A 108 -7.21 1.44 13.09
C LYS A 108 -7.50 1.40 14.57
N ARG A 109 -6.50 1.14 15.39
CA ARG A 109 -6.66 1.07 16.85
C ARG A 109 -6.65 2.44 17.52
N ILE A 110 -6.22 3.47 16.79
CA ILE A 110 -6.08 4.83 17.30
C ILE A 110 -7.37 5.63 17.05
N VAL A 111 -8.16 5.19 16.10
CA VAL A 111 -9.43 5.80 15.73
C VAL A 111 -10.58 5.07 16.45
#